data_07270374433d9a79bbbcddf3f78f1804
#
_entry.id   07270374433d9a79bbbcddf3f78f1804
#
_cell.length_a   1.000
_cell.length_b   1.000
_cell.length_c   1.000
_cell.angle_alpha   90.00
_cell.angle_beta   90.00
_cell.angle_gamma   90.00
#
_symmetry.space_group_name_H-M   'P 1'
#
loop_
_entity.id
_entity.type
_entity.pdbx_description
1 polymer ?
#
loop_
_entity_poly.entity_id
_entity_poly.type
_entity_poly.pdbx_seq_one_letter_code
_entity_poly.pdbx_strand_id
1 'polypeptide(L)'
;YHDYRGYAGQVVGGVLKKGDDVMVLPSGFTSRIAAVETADGEIDEAYPPMSVTVRLEDEIDISRGDMLCRPHNKPTVTQDIDAMLCWMDETAPFQVGRKYSIKHTTRTARAVVRDLQYRLDVNTLHRDEDATGLSLNEIGRVRLRTTVPLMCDDYGRNRSTGGFVLV
;
A
#
# COMPACT_ATOMS: atom_id res chain seq x y z
N TYR A 1 -23.20 21.20 13.16
CA TYR A 1 -22.04 20.29 13.37
C TYR A 1 -20.85 20.82 12.59
N HIS A 2 -20.36 22.03 12.91
CA HIS A 2 -19.29 22.68 12.17
C HIS A 2 -17.88 22.20 12.54
N ASP A 3 -17.72 21.40 13.61
CA ASP A 3 -16.41 21.08 14.18
C ASP A 3 -16.07 19.58 14.22
N TYR A 4 -16.81 18.71 13.51
CA TYR A 4 -16.48 17.30 13.44
C TYR A 4 -15.62 16.99 12.21
N ARG A 5 -14.37 16.57 12.45
CA ARG A 5 -13.45 16.10 11.43
C ARG A 5 -12.95 14.70 11.80
N GLY A 6 -13.32 13.70 11.02
CA GLY A 6 -12.92 12.31 11.21
C GLY A 6 -12.37 11.73 9.92
N TYR A 7 -11.39 10.86 10.05
CA TYR A 7 -10.70 10.20 8.94
C TYR A 7 -11.07 8.72 8.93
N ALA A 8 -11.92 8.34 7.96
CA ALA A 8 -12.37 6.96 7.81
C ALA A 8 -11.32 6.10 7.09
N GLY A 9 -11.06 4.92 7.62
CA GLY A 9 -10.09 3.99 7.04
C GLY A 9 -10.18 2.60 7.63
N GLN A 10 -9.33 1.70 7.13
CA GLN A 10 -9.20 0.34 7.63
C GLN A 10 -7.86 0.17 8.36
N VAL A 11 -7.88 -0.48 9.50
CA VAL A 11 -6.68 -0.87 10.22
C VAL A 11 -6.06 -2.07 9.52
N VAL A 12 -4.83 -1.92 9.03
CA VAL A 12 -4.09 -2.95 8.27
C VAL A 12 -2.93 -3.56 9.03
N GLY A 13 -2.62 -3.03 10.22
CA GLY A 13 -1.56 -3.56 11.09
C GLY A 13 -1.52 -2.86 12.44
N GLY A 14 -1.07 -3.56 13.47
CA GLY A 14 -0.94 -3.03 14.82
C GLY A 14 -2.26 -2.78 15.53
N VAL A 15 -2.21 -1.96 16.57
CA VAL A 15 -3.37 -1.55 17.36
C VAL A 15 -3.33 -0.02 17.50
N LEU A 16 -4.46 0.64 17.31
CA LEU A 16 -4.66 2.08 17.51
C LEU A 16 -5.47 2.31 18.75
N LYS A 17 -5.06 3.28 19.57
CA LYS A 17 -5.76 3.69 20.79
C LYS A 17 -5.84 5.20 20.90
N LYS A 18 -6.83 5.69 21.61
CA LYS A 18 -6.89 7.09 22.02
C LYS A 18 -5.60 7.48 22.75
N GLY A 19 -5.03 8.63 22.41
CA GLY A 19 -3.77 9.14 22.98
C GLY A 19 -2.50 8.62 22.30
N ASP A 20 -2.58 7.69 21.34
CA ASP A 20 -1.42 7.26 20.56
C ASP A 20 -0.90 8.40 19.66
N ASP A 21 0.42 8.58 19.62
CA ASP A 21 1.06 9.48 18.67
C ASP A 21 1.06 8.83 17.29
N VAL A 22 0.68 9.58 16.28
CA VAL A 22 0.59 9.14 14.88
C VAL A 22 1.27 10.10 13.93
N MET A 23 1.70 9.54 12.80
CA MET A 23 2.27 10.27 11.67
C MET A 23 1.43 10.01 10.43
N VAL A 24 1.15 11.06 9.67
CA VAL A 24 0.49 10.99 8.36
C VAL A 24 1.53 10.81 7.27
N LEU A 25 1.40 9.79 6.45
CA LEU A 25 2.27 9.56 5.29
C LEU A 25 1.50 9.84 3.99
N PRO A 26 2.15 10.42 2.96
CA PRO A 26 3.59 10.70 2.87
C PRO A 26 4.02 12.07 3.43
N SER A 27 3.08 12.91 3.93
CA SER A 27 3.36 14.29 4.35
C SER A 27 4.36 14.40 5.53
N GLY A 28 4.33 13.41 6.44
CA GLY A 28 5.17 13.39 7.63
C GLY A 28 4.63 14.22 8.81
N PHE A 29 3.43 14.83 8.69
CA PHE A 29 2.79 15.53 9.80
C PHE A 29 2.48 14.56 10.93
N THR A 30 2.66 15.02 12.16
CA THR A 30 2.40 14.25 13.38
C THR A 30 1.24 14.86 14.16
N SER A 31 0.48 14.00 14.82
CA SER A 31 -0.60 14.37 15.72
C SER A 31 -0.83 13.25 16.73
N ARG A 32 -1.86 13.41 17.55
CA ARG A 32 -2.30 12.40 18.51
C ARG A 32 -3.74 11.99 18.24
N ILE A 33 -4.07 10.72 18.48
CA ILE A 33 -5.44 10.22 18.34
C ILE A 33 -6.31 10.78 19.47
N ALA A 34 -7.30 11.59 19.10
CA ALA A 34 -8.29 12.13 20.02
C ALA A 34 -9.42 11.13 20.31
N ALA A 35 -9.84 10.36 19.31
CA ALA A 35 -10.83 9.31 19.44
C ALA A 35 -10.72 8.28 18.29
N VAL A 36 -11.19 7.06 18.54
CA VAL A 36 -11.40 6.02 17.52
C VAL A 36 -12.87 5.62 17.59
N GLU A 37 -13.54 5.63 16.46
CA GLU A 37 -14.99 5.46 16.37
C GLU A 37 -15.36 4.38 15.32
N THR A 38 -16.43 3.66 15.60
CA THR A 38 -17.13 2.77 14.66
C THR A 38 -18.57 3.30 14.44
N ALA A 39 -19.37 2.56 13.67
CA ALA A 39 -20.79 2.89 13.52
C ALA A 39 -21.57 2.83 14.86
N ASP A 40 -21.07 2.05 15.82
CA ASP A 40 -21.70 1.86 17.13
C ASP A 40 -21.20 2.88 18.18
N GLY A 41 -20.27 3.76 17.81
CA GLY A 41 -19.73 4.81 18.67
C GLY A 41 -18.22 4.71 18.92
N GLU A 42 -17.74 5.45 19.91
CA GLU A 42 -16.32 5.50 20.32
C GLU A 42 -15.90 4.17 20.95
N ILE A 43 -14.70 3.72 20.60
CA ILE A 43 -14.08 2.48 21.10
C ILE A 43 -12.70 2.76 21.68
N ASP A 44 -12.26 1.92 22.62
CA ASP A 44 -10.97 2.09 23.31
C ASP A 44 -9.78 1.76 22.41
N GLU A 45 -9.92 0.73 21.55
CA GLU A 45 -8.87 0.28 20.65
C GLU A 45 -9.41 -0.28 19.33
N ALA A 46 -8.63 -0.14 18.26
CA ALA A 46 -8.90 -0.71 16.96
C ALA A 46 -7.72 -1.56 16.46
N TYR A 47 -8.03 -2.69 15.82
CA TYR A 47 -7.06 -3.65 15.30
C TYR A 47 -7.50 -4.19 13.93
N PRO A 48 -6.60 -4.83 13.15
CA PRO A 48 -6.95 -5.39 11.86
C PRO A 48 -8.02 -6.50 11.97
N PRO A 49 -8.99 -6.55 11.06
CA PRO A 49 -9.20 -5.69 9.89
C PRO A 49 -10.30 -4.64 10.09
N MET A 50 -10.44 -4.07 11.27
CA MET A 50 -11.52 -3.13 11.60
C MET A 50 -11.53 -1.91 10.67
N SER A 51 -12.73 -1.48 10.26
CA SER A 51 -12.98 -0.20 9.62
C SER A 51 -13.40 0.80 10.67
N VAL A 52 -12.69 1.91 10.79
CA VAL A 52 -12.87 2.90 11.85
C VAL A 52 -12.78 4.32 11.30
N THR A 53 -13.29 5.27 12.08
CA THR A 53 -13.02 6.68 11.91
C THR A 53 -12.10 7.13 13.03
N VAL A 54 -10.97 7.74 12.66
CA VAL A 54 -10.00 8.30 13.61
C VAL A 54 -10.17 9.81 13.65
N ARG A 55 -10.28 10.36 14.85
CA ARG A 55 -10.18 11.81 15.08
C ARG A 55 -8.80 12.12 15.64
N LEU A 56 -8.22 13.22 15.17
CA LEU A 56 -6.93 13.72 15.62
C LEU A 56 -7.10 14.97 16.47
N GLU A 57 -6.12 15.27 17.32
CA GLU A 57 -6.09 16.50 18.11
C GLU A 57 -5.86 17.73 17.22
N ASP A 58 -5.11 17.56 16.12
CA ASP A 58 -4.80 18.63 15.18
C ASP A 58 -5.62 18.48 13.88
N GLU A 59 -5.95 19.60 13.26
CA GLU A 59 -6.57 19.66 11.95
C GLU A 59 -5.50 19.47 10.85
N ILE A 60 -5.34 18.23 10.39
CA ILE A 60 -4.39 17.87 9.33
C ILE A 60 -5.17 17.49 8.07
N ASP A 61 -4.68 17.91 6.90
CA ASP A 61 -5.22 17.42 5.63
C ASP A 61 -4.75 16.01 5.36
N ILE A 62 -5.71 15.07 5.42
CA ILE A 62 -5.50 13.67 5.10
C ILE A 62 -6.47 13.29 4.00
N SER A 63 -5.93 12.80 2.90
CA SER A 63 -6.68 12.44 1.72
C SER A 63 -6.71 10.92 1.51
N ARG A 64 -7.63 10.44 0.66
CA ARG A 64 -7.66 9.04 0.25
C ARG A 64 -6.32 8.63 -0.35
N GLY A 65 -5.76 7.56 0.17
CA GLY A 65 -4.44 7.05 -0.23
C GLY A 65 -3.32 7.44 0.72
N ASP A 66 -3.57 8.34 1.68
CA ASP A 66 -2.64 8.60 2.78
C ASP A 66 -2.74 7.50 3.84
N MET A 67 -1.74 7.42 4.68
CA MET A 67 -1.64 6.39 5.71
C MET A 67 -1.30 7.02 7.06
N LEU A 68 -2.05 6.61 8.09
CA LEU A 68 -1.69 6.88 9.48
C LEU A 68 -0.82 5.73 10.01
N CYS A 69 0.30 6.04 10.61
CA CYS A 69 1.18 5.05 11.24
C CYS A 69 1.79 5.60 12.54
N ARG A 70 2.33 4.72 13.35
CA ARG A 70 3.14 5.15 14.51
C ARG A 70 4.48 5.73 14.02
N PRO A 71 4.99 6.83 14.61
CA PRO A 71 6.22 7.48 14.15
C PRO A 71 7.45 6.55 14.13
N HIS A 72 7.51 5.59 15.05
CA HIS A 72 8.61 4.64 15.18
C HIS A 72 8.39 3.29 14.47
N ASN A 73 7.24 3.10 13.83
CA ASN A 73 6.90 1.88 13.09
C ASN A 73 6.21 2.22 11.77
N LYS A 74 6.88 3.00 10.95
CA LYS A 74 6.39 3.45 9.66
C LYS A 74 6.81 2.50 8.53
N PRO A 75 5.96 2.31 7.52
CA PRO A 75 6.34 1.63 6.27
C PRO A 75 7.39 2.44 5.51
N THR A 76 8.03 1.78 4.55
CA THR A 76 8.93 2.45 3.61
C THR A 76 8.13 3.29 2.64
N VAL A 77 8.46 4.57 2.51
CA VAL A 77 7.88 5.50 1.53
C VAL A 77 8.79 5.53 0.31
N THR A 78 8.33 4.97 -0.81
CA THR A 78 9.17 4.84 -2.01
C THR A 78 8.35 4.92 -3.31
N GLN A 79 9.01 5.31 -4.39
CA GLN A 79 8.49 5.22 -5.75
C GLN A 79 9.06 4.03 -6.52
N ASP A 80 10.11 3.40 -6.00
CA ASP A 80 10.76 2.25 -6.64
C ASP A 80 10.33 0.97 -5.94
N ILE A 81 9.66 0.09 -6.70
CA ILE A 81 9.10 -1.17 -6.22
C ILE A 81 9.84 -2.33 -6.87
N ASP A 82 10.37 -3.22 -6.08
CA ASP A 82 10.93 -4.51 -6.50
C ASP A 82 9.99 -5.62 -5.99
N ALA A 83 9.37 -6.38 -6.87
CA ALA A 83 8.34 -7.32 -6.50
C ALA A 83 8.27 -8.56 -7.39
N MET A 84 7.73 -9.64 -6.82
CA MET A 84 7.24 -10.77 -7.61
C MET A 84 5.85 -10.42 -8.15
N LEU A 85 5.65 -10.60 -9.45
CA LEU A 85 4.40 -10.34 -10.14
C LEU A 85 3.91 -11.63 -10.81
N CYS A 86 2.62 -11.95 -10.62
CA CYS A 86 1.91 -12.93 -11.45
C CYS A 86 1.07 -12.15 -12.46
N TRP A 87 1.28 -12.40 -13.76
CA TRP A 87 0.51 -11.75 -14.81
C TRP A 87 -0.77 -12.52 -15.10
N MET A 88 -1.91 -11.83 -15.07
CA MET A 88 -3.24 -12.46 -15.17
C MET A 88 -4.08 -11.95 -16.35
N ASP A 89 -3.55 -11.07 -17.19
CA ASP A 89 -4.23 -10.59 -18.38
C ASP A 89 -3.96 -11.55 -19.56
N GLU A 90 -5.05 -12.10 -20.14
CA GLU A 90 -4.97 -12.98 -21.31
C GLU A 90 -4.92 -12.23 -22.64
N THR A 91 -5.26 -10.92 -22.63
CA THR A 91 -5.39 -10.14 -23.85
C THR A 91 -4.07 -9.51 -24.29
N ALA A 92 -3.19 -9.21 -23.35
CA ALA A 92 -1.90 -8.57 -23.63
C ALA A 92 -0.81 -9.03 -22.66
N PRO A 93 0.41 -9.34 -23.15
CA PRO A 93 1.53 -9.67 -22.28
C PRO A 93 2.02 -8.46 -21.49
N PHE A 94 2.55 -8.71 -20.30
CA PHE A 94 3.32 -7.73 -19.56
C PHE A 94 4.64 -7.42 -20.27
N GLN A 95 5.01 -6.14 -20.38
CA GLN A 95 6.19 -5.71 -21.10
C GLN A 95 6.97 -4.63 -20.36
N VAL A 96 8.30 -4.68 -20.49
CA VAL A 96 9.20 -3.64 -20.01
C VAL A 96 8.94 -2.32 -20.77
N GLY A 97 9.02 -1.19 -20.06
CA GLY A 97 8.78 0.15 -20.60
C GLY A 97 7.30 0.55 -20.67
N ARG A 98 6.37 -0.40 -20.54
CA ARG A 98 4.92 -0.12 -20.55
C ARG A 98 4.49 0.54 -19.24
N LYS A 99 3.41 1.33 -19.35
CA LYS A 99 2.78 2.01 -18.20
C LYS A 99 1.50 1.28 -17.81
N TYR A 100 1.32 1.07 -16.53
CA TYR A 100 0.14 0.46 -15.94
C TYR A 100 -0.43 1.35 -14.84
N SER A 101 -1.71 1.19 -14.53
CA SER A 101 -2.28 1.69 -13.29
C SER A 101 -1.92 0.73 -12.16
N ILE A 102 -1.44 1.23 -11.03
CA ILE A 102 -1.14 0.44 -9.84
C ILE A 102 -2.11 0.81 -8.73
N LYS A 103 -2.76 -0.19 -8.16
CA LYS A 103 -3.57 -0.05 -6.94
C LYS A 103 -2.81 -0.64 -5.76
N HIS A 104 -2.55 0.19 -4.77
CA HIS A 104 -1.86 -0.19 -3.54
C HIS A 104 -2.63 0.38 -2.35
N THR A 105 -3.14 -0.49 -1.48
CA THR A 105 -4.08 -0.09 -0.42
C THR A 105 -5.24 0.74 -0.98
N THR A 106 -5.45 1.96 -0.51
CA THR A 106 -6.45 2.89 -1.01
C THR A 106 -5.92 3.85 -2.08
N ARG A 107 -4.63 3.77 -2.43
CA ARG A 107 -3.98 4.64 -3.41
C ARG A 107 -3.97 4.02 -4.80
N THR A 108 -4.29 4.84 -5.79
CA THR A 108 -4.11 4.51 -7.20
C THR A 108 -3.07 5.46 -7.80
N ALA A 109 -2.12 4.90 -8.52
CA ALA A 109 -1.04 5.65 -9.18
C ALA A 109 -0.76 5.06 -10.56
N ARG A 110 0.15 5.68 -11.32
CA ARG A 110 0.73 5.09 -12.52
C ARG A 110 2.09 4.50 -12.19
N ALA A 111 2.38 3.34 -12.77
CA ALA A 111 3.68 2.68 -12.69
C ALA A 111 4.26 2.46 -14.07
N VAL A 112 5.56 2.66 -14.22
CA VAL A 112 6.32 2.29 -15.42
C VAL A 112 7.15 1.07 -15.08
N VAL A 113 7.11 0.06 -15.93
CA VAL A 113 7.98 -1.11 -15.82
C VAL A 113 9.40 -0.71 -16.21
N ARG A 114 10.31 -0.74 -15.25
CA ARG A 114 11.71 -0.41 -15.47
C ARG A 114 12.50 -1.61 -15.95
N ASP A 115 12.16 -2.78 -15.38
CA ASP A 115 12.93 -3.99 -15.61
C ASP A 115 12.09 -5.24 -15.34
N LEU A 116 12.34 -6.31 -16.10
CA LEU A 116 11.96 -7.67 -15.78
C LEU A 116 13.26 -8.44 -15.50
N GLN A 117 13.56 -8.66 -14.23
CA GLN A 117 14.84 -9.26 -13.83
C GLN A 117 14.94 -10.73 -14.23
N TYR A 118 13.83 -11.45 -14.10
CA TYR A 118 13.69 -12.83 -14.58
C TYR A 118 12.22 -13.25 -14.58
N ARG A 119 11.91 -14.25 -15.42
CA ARG A 119 10.70 -15.04 -15.35
C ARG A 119 10.99 -16.33 -14.58
N LEU A 120 10.09 -16.73 -13.67
CA LEU A 120 10.23 -17.91 -12.85
C LEU A 120 9.43 -19.08 -13.45
N ASP A 121 10.08 -20.18 -13.77
CA ASP A 121 9.40 -21.45 -14.02
C ASP A 121 8.96 -22.04 -12.66
N VAL A 122 7.66 -22.16 -12.44
CA VAL A 122 7.09 -22.61 -11.18
C VAL A 122 7.29 -24.10 -10.90
N ASN A 123 7.59 -24.90 -11.94
CA ASN A 123 7.81 -26.36 -11.82
C ASN A 123 9.26 -26.69 -11.46
N THR A 124 10.19 -25.99 -12.08
CA THR A 124 11.63 -26.24 -11.94
C THR A 124 12.34 -25.25 -11.03
N LEU A 125 11.66 -24.13 -10.71
CA LEU A 125 12.23 -22.95 -10.02
C LEU A 125 13.39 -22.30 -10.78
N HIS A 126 13.55 -22.63 -12.07
CA HIS A 126 14.53 -22.01 -12.94
C HIS A 126 14.17 -20.53 -13.19
N ARG A 127 15.19 -19.68 -13.23
CA ARG A 127 15.08 -18.25 -13.53
C ARG A 127 15.55 -18.01 -14.95
N ASP A 128 14.64 -17.57 -15.80
CA ASP A 128 14.92 -17.15 -17.18
C ASP A 128 15.18 -15.62 -17.16
N GLU A 129 16.45 -15.27 -17.21
CA GLU A 129 16.90 -13.86 -17.18
C GLU A 129 16.82 -13.18 -18.57
N ASP A 130 16.62 -13.96 -19.64
CA ASP A 130 16.48 -13.45 -21.00
C ASP A 130 15.03 -13.10 -21.35
N ALA A 131 14.09 -13.36 -20.45
CA ALA A 131 12.68 -13.04 -20.64
C ALA A 131 12.45 -11.54 -20.79
N THR A 132 11.70 -11.13 -21.83
CA THR A 132 11.37 -9.72 -22.11
C THR A 132 9.95 -9.33 -21.73
N GLY A 133 9.15 -10.30 -21.26
CA GLY A 133 7.76 -10.10 -20.88
C GLY A 133 7.20 -11.29 -20.11
N LEU A 134 5.94 -11.15 -19.64
CA LEU A 134 5.19 -12.22 -19.00
C LEU A 134 3.88 -12.43 -19.74
N SER A 135 3.57 -13.68 -20.05
CA SER A 135 2.27 -14.11 -20.56
C SER A 135 1.33 -14.48 -19.41
N LEU A 136 0.08 -14.80 -19.73
CA LEU A 136 -0.93 -15.25 -18.75
C LEU A 136 -0.38 -16.33 -17.82
N ASN A 137 -0.59 -16.18 -16.53
CA ASN A 137 -0.16 -17.06 -15.44
C ASN A 137 1.36 -17.19 -15.26
N GLU A 138 2.16 -16.41 -15.97
CA GLU A 138 3.59 -16.39 -15.74
C GLU A 138 3.94 -15.50 -14.53
N ILE A 139 4.98 -15.91 -13.82
CA ILE A 139 5.50 -15.19 -12.65
C ILE A 139 6.90 -14.67 -12.97
N GLY A 140 7.15 -13.42 -12.58
CA GLY A 140 8.46 -12.82 -12.76
C GLY A 140 8.80 -11.81 -11.67
N ARG A 141 10.08 -11.52 -11.53
CA ARG A 141 10.57 -10.44 -10.67
C ARG A 141 10.73 -9.17 -11.46
N VAL A 142 10.05 -8.12 -11.03
CA VAL A 142 9.94 -6.86 -11.76
C VAL A 142 10.39 -5.69 -10.92
N ARG A 143 10.92 -4.66 -11.60
CA ARG A 143 11.14 -3.34 -11.03
C ARG A 143 10.18 -2.35 -11.66
N LEU A 144 9.45 -1.64 -10.80
CA LEU A 144 8.48 -0.64 -11.19
C LEU A 144 8.90 0.72 -10.62
N ARG A 145 8.59 1.79 -11.34
CA ARG A 145 8.65 3.15 -10.79
C ARG A 145 7.29 3.80 -10.88
N THR A 146 6.82 4.27 -9.74
CA THR A 146 5.51 4.92 -9.60
C THR A 146 5.62 6.44 -9.76
N THR A 147 4.51 7.09 -10.16
CA THR A 147 4.45 8.54 -10.30
C THR A 147 4.36 9.29 -8.97
N VAL A 148 3.89 8.60 -7.93
CA VAL A 148 3.80 9.13 -6.57
C VAL A 148 4.33 8.07 -5.60
N PRO A 149 4.83 8.46 -4.42
CA PRO A 149 5.32 7.50 -3.44
C PRO A 149 4.20 6.60 -2.92
N LEU A 150 4.52 5.33 -2.71
CA LEU A 150 3.69 4.34 -2.04
C LEU A 150 4.27 4.03 -0.65
N MET A 151 3.43 3.68 0.29
CA MET A 151 3.80 3.33 1.66
C MET A 151 3.77 1.81 1.80
N CYS A 152 4.92 1.17 1.56
CA CYS A 152 5.04 -0.27 1.42
C CYS A 152 5.79 -0.92 2.58
N ASP A 153 5.31 -2.07 3.01
CA ASP A 153 6.07 -3.03 3.83
C ASP A 153 6.48 -4.23 2.96
N ASP A 154 7.42 -5.04 3.45
CA ASP A 154 7.68 -6.34 2.87
C ASP A 154 6.42 -7.21 2.94
N TYR A 155 6.08 -7.90 1.86
CA TYR A 155 4.88 -8.75 1.77
C TYR A 155 4.81 -9.81 2.87
N GLY A 156 5.96 -10.36 3.27
CA GLY A 156 6.05 -11.32 4.37
C GLY A 156 5.75 -10.72 5.75
N ARG A 157 5.97 -9.40 5.91
CA ARG A 157 5.69 -8.67 7.14
C ARG A 157 4.23 -8.22 7.23
N ASN A 158 3.71 -7.63 6.15
CA ASN A 158 2.33 -7.18 6.09
C ASN A 158 1.80 -7.31 4.65
N ARG A 159 0.90 -8.28 4.42
CA ARG A 159 0.35 -8.56 3.09
C ARG A 159 -0.51 -7.42 2.54
N SER A 160 -1.19 -6.67 3.43
CA SER A 160 -2.07 -5.57 3.03
C SER A 160 -1.30 -4.38 2.46
N THR A 161 -0.13 -4.08 3.02
CA THR A 161 0.75 -2.98 2.60
C THR A 161 1.90 -3.44 1.72
N GLY A 162 2.17 -4.74 1.65
CA GLY A 162 3.20 -5.33 0.78
C GLY A 162 2.67 -5.85 -0.56
N GLY A 163 1.34 -5.85 -0.77
CA GLY A 163 0.70 -6.29 -2.00
C GLY A 163 0.18 -5.13 -2.86
N PHE A 164 0.07 -5.36 -4.16
CA PHE A 164 -0.53 -4.42 -5.11
C PHE A 164 -1.16 -5.15 -6.29
N VAL A 165 -1.97 -4.41 -7.06
CA VAL A 165 -2.55 -4.89 -8.33
C VAL A 165 -2.16 -3.93 -9.44
N LEU A 166 -1.71 -4.48 -10.58
CA LEU A 166 -1.56 -3.75 -11.85
C LEU A 166 -2.82 -3.92 -12.71
N VAL A 167 -3.24 -2.80 -13.32
CA VAL A 167 -4.43 -2.72 -14.20
C VAL A 167 -4.07 -2.00 -15.47
#